data_e2446b3aae7bda944cd293b17a2e196f
#
_entry.id   e2446b3aae7bda944cd293b17a2e196f
#
_cell.length_a   1.000
_cell.length_b   1.000
_cell.length_c   1.000
_cell.angle_alpha   90.00
_cell.angle_beta   90.00
_cell.angle_gamma   90.00
#
_symmetry.space_group_name_H-M   'P 1'
#
loop_
_entity.id
_entity.type
_entity.pdbx_description
1 polymer ?
#
loop_
_entity_poly.entity_id
_entity_poly.type
_entity_poly.pdbx_seq_one_letter_code
_entity_poly.pdbx_strand_id
1 'polypeptide(L)'
;MILRNFVVFEGIDGAGTSTQIKMLQNRADADRFFFTAEPTKSETGKFLRKMLKGDVKLDARTSAFLFAADRSEHLYGKGEDSGLVEKAESGKIVVSDRYLFSNLAYQSVTCGEELPKLLNSVFPLPEILFFFEINPEISLKRVDSRGEREIYEQLDYLRKTENQYEKVISEYESKNTGMKIVRLDASESIDEVYEKICVNLQEKYGR
;
A
#
# COMPACT_ATOMS: atom_id res chain seq x y z
N MET A 1 6.57 16.26 1.98
CA MET A 1 6.03 16.45 3.36
C MET A 1 5.70 15.10 3.95
N ILE A 2 6.02 14.87 5.25
CA ILE A 2 5.68 13.62 5.96
C ILE A 2 4.37 13.83 6.74
N LEU A 3 3.43 12.91 6.58
CA LEU A 3 2.25 12.82 7.45
C LEU A 3 2.62 11.95 8.66
N ARG A 4 2.66 12.56 9.84
CA ARG A 4 2.94 11.84 11.09
C ARG A 4 1.80 10.90 11.45
N ASN A 5 2.09 9.86 12.21
CA ASN A 5 1.14 8.81 12.58
C ASN A 5 0.53 8.07 11.37
N PHE A 6 1.17 8.15 10.21
CA PHE A 6 0.74 7.44 9.02
C PHE A 6 1.73 6.33 8.67
N VAL A 7 1.25 5.11 8.64
CA VAL A 7 2.00 3.88 8.35
C VAL A 7 1.41 3.22 7.12
N VAL A 8 2.26 2.79 6.21
CA VAL A 8 1.84 2.16 4.96
C VAL A 8 2.48 0.79 4.81
N PHE A 9 1.72 -0.18 4.37
CA PHE A 9 2.16 -1.52 4.03
C PHE A 9 2.10 -1.69 2.51
N GLU A 10 3.22 -2.03 1.89
CA GLU A 10 3.36 -2.15 0.44
C GLU A 10 4.06 -3.43 0.03
N GLY A 11 3.72 -3.92 -1.15
CA GLY A 11 4.30 -5.10 -1.78
C GLY A 11 3.44 -5.57 -2.94
N ILE A 12 3.91 -6.54 -3.72
CA ILE A 12 3.11 -7.16 -4.78
C ILE A 12 1.97 -7.99 -4.18
N ASP A 13 0.98 -8.33 -4.99
CA ASP A 13 -0.15 -9.16 -4.56
C ASP A 13 0.36 -10.49 -4.00
N GLY A 14 -0.19 -10.94 -2.89
CA GLY A 14 0.30 -12.15 -2.21
C GLY A 14 1.48 -11.96 -1.26
N ALA A 15 2.01 -10.75 -1.09
CA ALA A 15 3.12 -10.47 -0.16
C ALA A 15 2.73 -10.63 1.33
N GLY A 16 1.43 -10.64 1.66
CA GLY A 16 0.97 -10.91 3.03
C GLY A 16 0.63 -9.67 3.85
N THR A 17 0.62 -8.48 3.27
CA THR A 17 0.27 -7.20 3.92
C THR A 17 -1.05 -7.29 4.71
N SER A 18 -2.12 -7.76 4.05
CA SER A 18 -3.44 -7.91 4.69
C SER A 18 -3.46 -8.92 5.85
N THR A 19 -2.59 -9.93 5.84
CA THR A 19 -2.44 -10.89 6.96
C THR A 19 -1.86 -10.18 8.17
N GLN A 20 -0.81 -9.40 7.99
CA GLN A 20 -0.16 -8.65 9.05
C GLN A 20 -1.08 -7.57 9.63
N ILE A 21 -1.88 -6.90 8.79
CA ILE A 21 -2.88 -5.93 9.25
C ILE A 21 -3.94 -6.62 10.11
N LYS A 22 -4.43 -7.80 9.72
CA LYS A 22 -5.38 -8.58 10.56
C LYS A 22 -4.79 -8.95 11.92
N MET A 23 -3.51 -9.27 11.99
CA MET A 23 -2.84 -9.53 13.27
C MET A 23 -2.77 -8.26 14.12
N LEU A 24 -2.45 -7.11 13.53
CA LEU A 24 -2.45 -5.83 14.24
C LEU A 24 -3.86 -5.45 14.76
N GLN A 25 -4.91 -5.75 14.01
CA GLN A 25 -6.31 -5.51 14.43
C GLN A 25 -6.72 -6.34 15.66
N ASN A 26 -6.05 -7.45 15.92
CA ASN A 26 -6.32 -8.32 17.06
C ASN A 26 -5.46 -7.97 18.31
N ARG A 27 -4.68 -6.88 18.27
CA ARG A 27 -3.89 -6.43 19.42
C ARG A 27 -4.77 -5.84 20.53
N ALA A 28 -4.30 -5.89 21.73
CA ALA A 28 -4.99 -5.29 22.88
C ALA A 28 -5.09 -3.76 22.79
N ASP A 29 -4.18 -3.11 22.09
CA ASP A 29 -4.12 -1.66 21.87
C ASP A 29 -4.64 -1.23 20.47
N ALA A 30 -5.43 -2.08 19.81
CA ALA A 30 -5.94 -1.85 18.46
C ALA A 30 -6.81 -0.59 18.34
N ASP A 31 -7.39 -0.12 19.43
CA ASP A 31 -8.17 1.13 19.50
C ASP A 31 -7.34 2.40 19.22
N ARG A 32 -6.01 2.32 19.37
CA ARG A 32 -5.09 3.40 18.98
C ARG A 32 -4.94 3.55 17.48
N PHE A 33 -5.28 2.52 16.74
CA PHE A 33 -5.08 2.42 15.30
C PHE A 33 -6.36 2.72 14.52
N PHE A 34 -6.18 3.22 13.31
CA PHE A 34 -7.21 3.26 12.27
C PHE A 34 -6.70 2.50 11.06
N PHE A 35 -7.37 1.41 10.72
CA PHE A 35 -6.98 0.51 9.62
C PHE A 35 -7.80 0.79 8.38
N THR A 36 -7.12 0.91 7.25
CA THR A 36 -7.72 1.22 5.96
C THR A 36 -6.94 0.56 4.81
N ALA A 37 -7.40 0.74 3.57
CA ALA A 37 -6.75 0.21 2.38
C ALA A 37 -7.07 1.03 1.12
N GLU A 38 -6.20 0.97 0.13
CA GLU A 38 -6.46 1.41 -1.24
C GLU A 38 -6.51 0.21 -2.21
N PRO A 39 -7.47 0.16 -3.17
CA PRO A 39 -8.57 1.10 -3.34
C PRO A 39 -9.51 1.16 -2.14
N THR A 40 -10.11 2.34 -1.89
CA THR A 40 -10.97 2.59 -0.74
C THR A 40 -12.34 1.91 -0.86
N LYS A 41 -13.18 2.01 0.20
CA LYS A 41 -14.60 1.59 0.13
C LYS A 41 -15.52 2.68 -0.43
N SER A 42 -14.98 3.86 -0.80
CA SER A 42 -15.70 4.95 -1.46
C SER A 42 -16.22 4.53 -2.84
N GLU A 43 -17.02 5.39 -3.49
CA GLU A 43 -17.51 5.10 -4.85
C GLU A 43 -16.38 5.01 -5.87
N THR A 44 -15.32 5.83 -5.73
CA THR A 44 -14.11 5.74 -6.57
C THR A 44 -13.39 4.41 -6.38
N GLY A 45 -13.19 3.98 -5.14
CA GLY A 45 -12.57 2.71 -4.83
C GLY A 45 -13.41 1.50 -5.25
N LYS A 46 -14.74 1.55 -5.11
CA LYS A 46 -15.63 0.51 -5.65
C LYS A 46 -15.53 0.38 -7.16
N PHE A 47 -15.42 1.50 -7.89
CA PHE A 47 -15.23 1.50 -9.33
C PHE A 47 -13.87 0.88 -9.72
N LEU A 48 -12.80 1.25 -9.01
CA LEU A 48 -11.48 0.64 -9.20
C LEU A 48 -11.49 -0.88 -8.95
N ARG A 49 -12.20 -1.37 -7.93
CA ARG A 49 -12.34 -2.81 -7.68
C ARG A 49 -13.03 -3.55 -8.83
N LYS A 50 -14.03 -2.94 -9.48
CA LYS A 50 -14.65 -3.50 -10.69
C LYS A 50 -13.66 -3.59 -11.84
N MET A 51 -12.82 -2.56 -12.02
CA MET A 51 -11.76 -2.56 -13.01
C MET A 51 -10.72 -3.66 -12.72
N LEU A 52 -10.28 -3.78 -11.47
CA LEU A 52 -9.32 -4.83 -11.06
C LEU A 52 -9.86 -6.25 -11.29
N LYS A 53 -11.16 -6.48 -11.07
CA LYS A 53 -11.84 -7.75 -11.38
C LYS A 53 -12.03 -8.00 -12.88
N GLY A 54 -11.75 -7.01 -13.72
CA GLY A 54 -11.93 -7.12 -15.17
C GLY A 54 -13.35 -6.82 -15.68
N ASP A 55 -14.27 -6.42 -14.79
CA ASP A 55 -15.64 -6.06 -15.15
C ASP A 55 -15.72 -4.79 -16.02
N VAL A 56 -14.72 -3.91 -15.84
CA VAL A 56 -14.58 -2.65 -16.60
C VAL A 56 -13.17 -2.57 -17.15
N LYS A 57 -13.06 -2.35 -18.46
CA LYS A 57 -11.76 -2.13 -19.12
C LYS A 57 -11.51 -0.63 -19.25
N LEU A 58 -10.37 -0.19 -18.76
CA LEU A 58 -9.92 1.20 -18.83
C LEU A 58 -8.58 1.31 -19.53
N ASP A 59 -8.34 2.48 -20.11
CA ASP A 59 -6.99 2.86 -20.53
C ASP A 59 -6.05 2.97 -19.32
N ALA A 60 -4.78 2.60 -19.51
CA ALA A 60 -3.80 2.57 -18.42
C ALA A 60 -3.59 3.94 -17.74
N ARG A 61 -3.61 5.02 -18.52
CA ARG A 61 -3.49 6.38 -17.97
C ARG A 61 -4.72 6.76 -17.17
N THR A 62 -5.92 6.43 -17.67
CA THR A 62 -7.19 6.63 -16.95
C THR A 62 -7.17 5.91 -15.60
N SER A 63 -6.67 4.67 -15.57
CA SER A 63 -6.50 3.91 -14.33
C SER A 63 -5.58 4.63 -13.34
N ALA A 64 -4.43 5.17 -13.80
CA ALA A 64 -3.51 5.93 -12.95
C ALA A 64 -4.17 7.17 -12.32
N PHE A 65 -4.96 7.92 -13.09
CA PHE A 65 -5.73 9.07 -12.58
C PHE A 65 -6.76 8.65 -11.53
N LEU A 66 -7.47 7.54 -11.77
CA LEU A 66 -8.50 7.06 -10.83
C LEU A 66 -7.92 6.61 -9.50
N PHE A 67 -6.77 5.93 -9.50
CA PHE A 67 -6.06 5.59 -8.26
C PHE A 67 -5.63 6.85 -7.48
N ALA A 68 -5.17 7.88 -8.19
CA ALA A 68 -4.81 9.15 -7.55
C ALA A 68 -6.04 9.91 -7.02
N ALA A 69 -7.17 9.86 -7.74
CA ALA A 69 -8.44 10.46 -7.30
C ALA A 69 -9.00 9.75 -6.05
N ASP A 70 -8.97 8.40 -6.02
CA ASP A 70 -9.38 7.62 -4.87
C ASP A 70 -8.51 7.94 -3.64
N ARG A 71 -7.21 8.08 -3.83
CA ARG A 71 -6.26 8.52 -2.79
C ARG A 71 -6.56 9.91 -2.28
N SER A 72 -6.89 10.84 -3.16
CA SER A 72 -7.27 12.20 -2.76
C SER A 72 -8.51 12.18 -1.86
N GLU A 73 -9.55 11.43 -2.24
CA GLU A 73 -10.75 11.24 -1.42
C GLU A 73 -10.43 10.53 -0.10
N HIS A 74 -9.52 9.54 -0.11
CA HIS A 74 -9.08 8.82 1.08
C HIS A 74 -8.40 9.75 2.09
N LEU A 75 -7.51 10.63 1.63
CA LEU A 75 -6.75 11.54 2.49
C LEU A 75 -7.62 12.68 3.05
N TYR A 76 -8.46 13.28 2.22
CA TYR A 76 -9.09 14.58 2.50
C TYR A 76 -10.62 14.54 2.55
N GLY A 77 -11.25 13.44 2.12
CA GLY A 77 -12.70 13.27 2.13
C GLY A 77 -13.27 13.15 3.54
N LYS A 78 -14.60 13.17 3.64
CA LYS A 78 -15.35 13.14 4.91
C LYS A 78 -16.09 11.83 5.16
N GLY A 79 -15.85 10.80 4.34
CA GLY A 79 -16.46 9.48 4.52
C GLY A 79 -15.87 8.74 5.73
N GLU A 80 -16.52 7.67 6.16
CA GLU A 80 -16.10 6.84 7.30
C GLU A 80 -14.65 6.32 7.14
N ASP A 81 -14.30 5.86 5.93
CA ASP A 81 -12.97 5.35 5.59
C ASP A 81 -12.04 6.44 4.99
N SER A 82 -12.45 7.72 5.01
CA SER A 82 -11.70 8.88 4.47
C SER A 82 -11.21 9.80 5.59
N GLY A 83 -10.54 10.90 5.22
CA GLY A 83 -10.05 11.89 6.17
C GLY A 83 -8.83 11.40 6.95
N LEU A 84 -7.92 10.68 6.28
CA LEU A 84 -6.75 10.10 6.94
C LEU A 84 -5.85 11.17 7.56
N VAL A 85 -5.76 12.35 6.93
CA VAL A 85 -4.97 13.46 7.46
C VAL A 85 -5.53 13.90 8.82
N GLU A 86 -6.84 14.14 8.91
CA GLU A 86 -7.50 14.54 10.15
C GLU A 86 -7.37 13.46 11.24
N LYS A 87 -7.54 12.18 10.87
CA LYS A 87 -7.38 11.07 11.81
C LYS A 87 -5.96 10.97 12.36
N ALA A 88 -4.95 11.10 11.51
CA ALA A 88 -3.54 11.07 11.90
C ALA A 88 -3.17 12.28 12.79
N GLU A 89 -3.66 13.47 12.45
CA GLU A 89 -3.45 14.69 13.22
C GLU A 89 -4.18 14.65 14.58
N SER A 90 -5.30 13.94 14.68
CA SER A 90 -5.99 13.71 15.97
C SER A 90 -5.29 12.67 16.86
N GLY A 91 -4.18 12.10 16.42
CA GLY A 91 -3.35 11.17 17.20
C GLY A 91 -3.65 9.68 16.98
N LYS A 92 -4.53 9.32 16.06
CA LYS A 92 -4.69 7.92 15.63
C LYS A 92 -3.49 7.49 14.79
N ILE A 93 -3.02 6.28 15.01
CA ILE A 93 -2.02 5.66 14.13
C ILE A 93 -2.78 5.07 12.93
N VAL A 94 -2.70 5.74 11.78
CA VAL A 94 -3.36 5.29 10.55
C VAL A 94 -2.50 4.25 9.87
N VAL A 95 -3.03 3.05 9.61
CA VAL A 95 -2.35 1.96 8.89
C VAL A 95 -3.10 1.68 7.60
N SER A 96 -2.45 1.92 6.46
CA SER A 96 -3.02 1.66 5.13
C SER A 96 -2.38 0.44 4.48
N ASP A 97 -3.22 -0.49 4.03
CA ASP A 97 -2.83 -1.53 3.07
C ASP A 97 -2.81 -0.89 1.68
N ARG A 98 -1.62 -0.64 1.16
CA ARG A 98 -1.32 0.11 -0.05
C ARG A 98 -1.50 1.63 0.07
N TYR A 99 -0.79 2.34 -0.79
CA TYR A 99 -0.79 3.78 -0.93
C TYR A 99 -0.15 4.18 -2.27
N LEU A 100 0.49 5.36 -2.35
CA LEU A 100 1.07 5.90 -3.58
C LEU A 100 2.15 5.01 -4.22
N PHE A 101 2.85 4.17 -3.44
CA PHE A 101 3.90 3.31 -3.97
C PHE A 101 3.35 2.19 -4.85
N SER A 102 2.14 1.69 -4.53
CA SER A 102 1.40 0.79 -5.43
C SER A 102 1.14 1.44 -6.79
N ASN A 103 0.68 2.70 -6.82
CA ASN A 103 0.44 3.42 -8.07
C ASN A 103 1.75 3.66 -8.84
N LEU A 104 2.84 4.03 -8.12
CA LEU A 104 4.17 4.19 -8.71
C LEU A 104 4.74 2.89 -9.28
N ALA A 105 4.42 1.73 -8.69
CA ALA A 105 4.88 0.45 -9.19
C ALA A 105 3.99 -0.10 -10.31
N TYR A 106 2.70 -0.35 -10.03
CA TYR A 106 1.78 -1.02 -10.95
C TYR A 106 1.49 -0.20 -12.21
N GLN A 107 1.16 1.07 -12.08
CA GLN A 107 0.80 1.88 -13.24
C GLN A 107 2.02 2.27 -14.08
N SER A 108 3.20 2.37 -13.48
CA SER A 108 4.42 2.61 -14.26
C SER A 108 4.72 1.48 -15.24
N VAL A 109 4.36 0.23 -14.94
CA VAL A 109 4.49 -0.90 -15.86
C VAL A 109 3.64 -0.73 -17.13
N THR A 110 2.48 -0.05 -17.00
CA THR A 110 1.50 0.03 -18.10
C THR A 110 1.48 1.37 -18.82
N CYS A 111 1.77 2.49 -18.16
CA CYS A 111 1.72 3.81 -18.78
C CYS A 111 3.01 4.64 -18.62
N GLY A 112 4.11 4.01 -18.17
CA GLY A 112 5.39 4.69 -17.93
C GLY A 112 5.45 5.43 -16.60
N GLU A 113 6.64 5.82 -16.17
CA GLU A 113 6.89 6.33 -14.81
C GLU A 113 6.47 7.79 -14.60
N GLU A 114 6.50 8.61 -15.66
CA GLU A 114 6.32 10.06 -15.55
C GLU A 114 4.93 10.43 -15.01
N LEU A 115 3.88 9.82 -15.56
CA LEU A 115 2.51 10.12 -15.15
C LEU A 115 2.22 9.70 -13.70
N PRO A 116 2.51 8.46 -13.24
CA PRO A 116 2.36 8.11 -11.84
C PRO A 116 3.18 9.00 -10.90
N LYS A 117 4.43 9.36 -11.25
CA LYS A 117 5.26 10.27 -10.44
C LYS A 117 4.62 11.65 -10.31
N LEU A 118 4.13 12.21 -11.41
CA LEU A 118 3.44 13.51 -11.40
C LEU A 118 2.19 13.48 -10.53
N LEU A 119 1.32 12.49 -10.73
CA LEU A 119 0.06 12.36 -9.99
C LEU A 119 0.26 12.18 -8.48
N ASN A 120 1.33 11.50 -8.08
CA ASN A 120 1.61 11.21 -6.69
C ASN A 120 2.49 12.25 -5.99
N SER A 121 3.04 13.22 -6.73
CA SER A 121 3.93 14.25 -6.18
C SER A 121 3.26 15.19 -5.18
N VAL A 122 1.95 15.30 -5.21
CA VAL A 122 1.14 16.21 -4.36
C VAL A 122 0.73 15.57 -3.03
N PHE A 123 0.88 14.27 -2.87
CA PHE A 123 0.45 13.56 -1.66
C PHE A 123 1.56 13.45 -0.63
N PRO A 124 1.23 13.51 0.68
CA PRO A 124 2.22 13.35 1.74
C PRO A 124 2.80 11.94 1.76
N LEU A 125 4.04 11.81 2.18
CA LEU A 125 4.66 10.52 2.44
C LEU A 125 4.27 10.01 3.84
N PRO A 126 4.19 8.69 4.05
CA PRO A 126 3.97 8.12 5.37
C PRO A 126 5.17 8.38 6.30
N GLU A 127 4.95 8.26 7.59
CA GLU A 127 6.03 8.30 8.57
C GLU A 127 6.85 7.00 8.57
N ILE A 128 6.15 5.86 8.38
CA ILE A 128 6.77 4.54 8.22
C ILE A 128 6.17 3.85 7.00
N LEU A 129 7.05 3.32 6.17
CA LEU A 129 6.72 2.42 5.07
C LEU A 129 7.29 1.04 5.38
N PHE A 130 6.45 0.03 5.50
CA PHE A 130 6.83 -1.38 5.50
C PHE A 130 6.73 -1.92 4.08
N PHE A 131 7.84 -2.28 3.48
CA PHE A 131 7.91 -2.87 2.16
C PHE A 131 8.15 -4.38 2.27
N PHE A 132 7.16 -5.15 1.79
CA PHE A 132 7.15 -6.61 1.85
C PHE A 132 7.77 -7.17 0.58
N GLU A 133 9.00 -7.62 0.69
CA GLU A 133 9.78 -8.24 -0.39
C GLU A 133 9.41 -9.71 -0.51
N ILE A 134 9.01 -10.13 -1.70
CA ILE A 134 8.66 -11.52 -1.97
C ILE A 134 8.96 -11.87 -3.43
N ASN A 135 9.45 -13.09 -3.65
CA ASN A 135 9.61 -13.62 -4.99
C ASN A 135 8.24 -13.75 -5.69
N PRO A 136 8.09 -13.22 -6.93
CA PRO A 136 6.82 -13.24 -7.67
C PRO A 136 6.22 -14.63 -7.86
N GLU A 137 7.03 -15.69 -7.99
CA GLU A 137 6.56 -17.07 -8.11
C GLU A 137 5.92 -17.58 -6.81
N ILE A 138 6.47 -17.19 -5.66
CA ILE A 138 5.89 -17.52 -4.34
C ILE A 138 4.60 -16.72 -4.14
N SER A 139 4.63 -15.44 -4.46
CA SER A 139 3.48 -14.53 -4.42
C SER A 139 2.32 -15.07 -5.24
N LEU A 140 2.55 -15.46 -6.51
CA LEU A 140 1.51 -15.98 -7.38
C LEU A 140 0.88 -17.27 -6.84
N LYS A 141 1.68 -18.19 -6.27
CA LYS A 141 1.16 -19.41 -5.62
C LYS A 141 0.22 -19.08 -4.45
N ARG A 142 0.53 -18.03 -3.68
CA ARG A 142 -0.33 -17.57 -2.57
C ARG A 142 -1.63 -16.93 -3.10
N VAL A 143 -1.56 -16.20 -4.20
CA VAL A 143 -2.74 -15.62 -4.87
C VAL A 143 -3.64 -16.73 -5.42
N ASP A 144 -3.08 -17.71 -6.13
CA ASP A 144 -3.83 -18.83 -6.73
C ASP A 144 -4.63 -19.61 -5.69
N SER A 145 -4.13 -19.70 -4.46
CA SER A 145 -4.85 -20.36 -3.37
C SER A 145 -6.14 -19.66 -2.95
N ARG A 146 -6.37 -18.39 -3.37
CA ARG A 146 -7.58 -17.61 -3.07
C ARG A 146 -8.74 -17.85 -4.05
N GLY A 147 -8.47 -18.44 -5.23
CA GLY A 147 -9.46 -18.85 -6.21
C GLY A 147 -9.93 -17.80 -7.23
N GLU A 148 -9.81 -16.51 -6.95
CA GLU A 148 -10.12 -15.42 -7.89
C GLU A 148 -8.85 -14.61 -8.18
N ARG A 149 -8.60 -14.30 -9.44
CA ARG A 149 -7.47 -13.48 -9.87
C ARG A 149 -7.91 -12.10 -10.34
N GLU A 150 -7.14 -11.09 -9.98
CA GLU A 150 -7.26 -9.75 -10.55
C GLU A 150 -6.44 -9.62 -11.85
N ILE A 151 -6.70 -8.57 -12.64
CA ILE A 151 -6.07 -8.36 -13.96
C ILE A 151 -4.54 -8.22 -13.90
N TYR A 152 -4.00 -7.82 -12.75
CA TYR A 152 -2.56 -7.63 -12.51
C TYR A 152 -1.86 -8.86 -11.94
N GLU A 153 -2.60 -9.92 -11.62
CA GLU A 153 -2.08 -11.15 -11.00
C GLU A 153 -1.60 -12.16 -12.05
N GLN A 154 -0.75 -11.72 -12.97
CA GLN A 154 -0.05 -12.56 -13.96
C GLN A 154 1.45 -12.51 -13.66
N LEU A 155 2.15 -13.66 -13.75
CA LEU A 155 3.54 -13.77 -13.34
C LEU A 155 4.47 -12.73 -13.98
N ASP A 156 4.37 -12.53 -15.30
CA ASP A 156 5.21 -11.56 -16.00
C ASP A 156 4.90 -10.11 -15.58
N TYR A 157 3.65 -9.84 -15.27
CA TYR A 157 3.26 -8.53 -14.75
C TYR A 157 3.75 -8.32 -13.32
N LEU A 158 3.62 -9.33 -12.45
CA LEU A 158 4.12 -9.29 -11.08
C LEU A 158 5.65 -9.11 -11.02
N ARG A 159 6.41 -9.79 -11.91
CA ARG A 159 7.87 -9.58 -12.01
C ARG A 159 8.24 -8.15 -12.39
N LYS A 160 7.53 -7.58 -13.38
CA LYS A 160 7.75 -6.18 -13.78
C LYS A 160 7.38 -5.21 -12.65
N THR A 161 6.30 -5.50 -11.94
CA THR A 161 5.83 -4.67 -10.82
C THR A 161 6.79 -4.76 -9.64
N GLU A 162 7.29 -5.94 -9.31
CA GLU A 162 8.31 -6.12 -8.26
C GLU A 162 9.59 -5.33 -8.58
N ASN A 163 10.12 -5.46 -9.80
CA ASN A 163 11.27 -4.68 -10.25
C ASN A 163 11.02 -3.16 -10.18
N GLN A 164 9.78 -2.75 -10.48
CA GLN A 164 9.42 -1.33 -10.39
C GLN A 164 9.28 -0.87 -8.94
N TYR A 165 8.77 -1.71 -8.04
CA TYR A 165 8.78 -1.43 -6.59
C TYR A 165 10.20 -1.25 -6.09
N GLU A 166 11.12 -2.18 -6.41
CA GLU A 166 12.51 -2.10 -5.98
C GLU A 166 13.16 -0.78 -6.42
N LYS A 167 12.93 -0.38 -7.68
CA LYS A 167 13.41 0.90 -8.20
C LYS A 167 12.83 2.10 -7.44
N VAL A 168 11.52 2.09 -7.19
CA VAL A 168 10.83 3.17 -6.47
C VAL A 168 11.32 3.26 -5.03
N ILE A 169 11.38 2.14 -4.31
CA ILE A 169 11.80 2.09 -2.91
C ILE A 169 13.24 2.57 -2.77
N SER A 170 14.18 2.06 -3.61
CA SER A 170 15.57 2.50 -3.63
C SER A 170 15.70 4.00 -3.94
N GLU A 171 14.87 4.55 -4.84
CA GLU A 171 14.82 6.00 -5.12
C GLU A 171 14.42 6.80 -3.87
N TYR A 172 13.42 6.33 -3.11
CA TYR A 172 12.98 7.02 -1.89
C TYR A 172 13.97 6.87 -0.72
N GLU A 173 14.64 5.75 -0.59
CA GLU A 173 15.73 5.55 0.37
C GLU A 173 16.87 6.55 0.13
N SER A 174 17.24 6.77 -1.15
CA SER A 174 18.32 7.69 -1.51
C SER A 174 17.99 9.16 -1.25
N LYS A 175 16.71 9.54 -1.24
CA LYS A 175 16.25 10.94 -1.14
C LYS A 175 16.26 11.53 0.28
N ASN A 176 16.50 10.74 1.32
CA ASN A 176 16.45 11.19 2.72
C ASN A 176 15.21 12.05 3.03
N THR A 177 14.04 11.53 2.70
CA THR A 177 12.76 12.25 2.81
C THR A 177 12.26 12.46 4.25
N GLY A 178 12.88 11.77 5.22
CA GLY A 178 12.41 11.67 6.62
C GLY A 178 11.41 10.54 6.86
N MET A 179 10.97 9.83 5.81
CA MET A 179 10.19 8.60 5.93
C MET A 179 11.10 7.44 6.37
N LYS A 180 10.69 6.67 7.39
CA LYS A 180 11.38 5.42 7.75
C LYS A 180 10.90 4.33 6.79
N ILE A 181 11.80 3.73 6.03
CA ILE A 181 11.52 2.55 5.19
C ILE A 181 12.04 1.33 5.92
N VAL A 182 11.18 0.30 6.04
CA VAL A 182 11.50 -0.98 6.66
C VAL A 182 11.24 -2.07 5.63
N ARG A 183 12.29 -2.69 5.14
CA ARG A 183 12.21 -3.85 4.24
C ARG A 183 11.95 -5.11 5.06
N LEU A 184 10.98 -5.90 4.64
CA LEU A 184 10.57 -7.14 5.30
C LEU A 184 10.66 -8.29 4.30
N ASP A 185 11.42 -9.31 4.60
CA ASP A 185 11.40 -10.56 3.84
C ASP A 185 10.08 -11.29 4.10
N ALA A 186 9.15 -11.15 3.17
CA ALA A 186 7.84 -11.78 3.28
C ALA A 186 7.84 -13.29 2.97
N SER A 187 9.00 -13.89 2.73
CA SER A 187 9.17 -15.34 2.67
C SER A 187 9.35 -15.98 4.05
N GLU A 188 9.71 -15.19 5.06
CA GLU A 188 9.75 -15.62 6.47
C GLU A 188 8.36 -16.04 6.99
N SER A 189 8.31 -16.64 8.17
CA SER A 189 7.04 -16.99 8.80
C SER A 189 6.22 -15.75 9.13
N ILE A 190 4.91 -15.93 9.19
CA ILE A 190 3.96 -14.85 9.51
C ILE A 190 4.32 -14.18 10.85
N ASP A 191 4.74 -14.97 11.85
CA ASP A 191 5.05 -14.47 13.19
C ASP A 191 6.38 -13.69 13.21
N GLU A 192 7.42 -14.14 12.49
CA GLU A 192 8.69 -13.41 12.38
C GLU A 192 8.51 -12.04 11.72
N VAL A 193 7.75 -11.99 10.62
CA VAL A 193 7.40 -10.71 9.97
C VAL A 193 6.61 -9.81 10.92
N TYR A 194 5.65 -10.37 11.65
CA TYR A 194 4.83 -9.63 12.62
C TYR A 194 5.66 -9.05 13.76
N GLU A 195 6.61 -9.81 14.31
CA GLU A 195 7.51 -9.31 15.35
C GLU A 195 8.32 -8.12 14.88
N LYS A 196 8.90 -8.18 13.67
CA LYS A 196 9.63 -7.05 13.07
C LYS A 196 8.76 -5.79 12.94
N ILE A 197 7.52 -5.96 12.52
CA ILE A 197 6.54 -4.84 12.44
C ILE A 197 6.29 -4.27 13.84
N CYS A 198 6.01 -5.14 14.82
CA CYS A 198 5.74 -4.73 16.20
C CYS A 198 6.91 -3.97 16.84
N VAL A 199 8.14 -4.44 16.65
CA VAL A 199 9.35 -3.75 17.14
C VAL A 199 9.42 -2.33 16.57
N ASN A 200 9.26 -2.17 15.27
CA ASN A 200 9.33 -0.86 14.62
C ASN A 200 8.20 0.09 15.08
N LEU A 201 6.99 -0.44 15.25
CA LEU A 201 5.86 0.34 15.77
C LEU A 201 6.05 0.71 17.25
N GLN A 202 6.60 -0.19 18.06
CA GLN A 202 6.90 0.06 19.47
C GLN A 202 8.01 1.11 19.65
N GLU A 203 9.08 1.06 18.85
CA GLU A 203 10.13 2.07 18.83
C GLU A 203 9.57 3.47 18.55
N LYS A 204 8.61 3.57 17.66
CA LYS A 204 8.07 4.85 17.19
C LYS A 204 6.92 5.36 18.04
N TYR A 205 5.99 4.50 18.41
CA TYR A 205 4.70 4.85 19.04
C TYR A 205 4.52 4.25 20.44
N GLY A 206 5.47 3.44 20.90
CA GLY A 206 5.47 2.87 22.24
C GLY A 206 5.70 3.96 23.29
N ARG A 207 4.67 4.29 24.05
CA ARG A 207 4.74 5.09 25.28
C ARG A 207 4.14 4.29 26.41
#